data_531d8e583c2190d59c3856ed6c2c458e
#
_entry.id   531d8e583c2190d59c3856ed6c2c458e
#
_cell.length_a   1.000
_cell.length_b   1.000
_cell.length_c   1.000
_cell.angle_alpha   90.00
_cell.angle_beta   90.00
_cell.angle_gamma   90.00
#
_symmetry.space_group_name_H-M   'P 1'
#
loop_
_entity.id
_entity.type
_entity.pdbx_description
1 polymer ?
#
loop_
_entity_poly.entity_id
_entity_poly.type
_entity_poly.pdbx_seq_one_letter_code
_entity_poly.pdbx_strand_id
1 'polypeptide(L)'
;MEHLVFTLVTFVLFTALVGIISGKIVKNSDDQKTAKGYFLAGNGLGGFFIAGSMLLTNLSAENLVGLSGQSYAANMSGMAWEATAVIATIIMAFVFLPMYLRKGYTTLPEFMEERYGVGVRRMVSILFLIGYLVIGIPVCLYAGAIAFEQIFDFATVFGISEGMALTILIVLVGIIGALYAVLGGMRAVAVSDTINGILLVLGSVLVVVFGFIAVGKLSGGGFIVGVKDVITYEPAKLNAIGGKNDPVPFACFFTGMLLANLFYWGTNQVLIQRALGAENLKEGQKGVLLSGFLKMMVPLLLVIPGVIAARLVPSLTSKDFAYPSLVARSLPWPVVGLFCAALFGSIISTYNSFLNAASTVFMIDIYKPIFNPNLSEEATVKLAKKIGWGFAAFAIIFTPFLDVLSTGLYDFGRSFTGFYNIPIITMVLVGMFSKKGSKLGAICATIFHIAFYACYKFIFPHIDTPFTNAVSGINYMYIYAISFVIMLVIIFVCSKIAPNTKVFDKSASRNDGYDMTAWKHKNAFAIWLVSFLVYEYFIFSPAGIATENKNVVRIAIVTAIFVIETIVLIVKEMNKRKKTA
;
A
#
# COMPACT_ATOMS: atom_id res chain seq x y z
N MET A 1 -5.07 -22.86 -27.17
CA MET A 1 -6.33 -23.18 -26.47
C MET A 1 -6.11 -24.15 -25.30
N GLU A 2 -5.38 -25.28 -25.46
CA GLU A 2 -5.18 -26.25 -24.35
C GLU A 2 -4.50 -25.65 -23.11
N HIS A 3 -3.47 -24.85 -23.31
CA HIS A 3 -2.78 -24.17 -22.19
C HIS A 3 -3.66 -23.14 -21.50
N LEU A 4 -4.54 -22.43 -22.22
CA LEU A 4 -5.48 -21.46 -21.68
C LEU A 4 -6.50 -22.16 -20.76
N VAL A 5 -7.09 -23.27 -21.22
CA VAL A 5 -8.06 -24.05 -20.43
C VAL A 5 -7.41 -24.55 -19.14
N PHE A 6 -6.20 -25.11 -19.21
CA PHE A 6 -5.49 -25.57 -18.02
C PHE A 6 -5.18 -24.42 -17.05
N THR A 7 -4.72 -23.28 -17.55
CA THR A 7 -4.45 -22.08 -16.76
C THR A 7 -5.70 -21.57 -16.05
N LEU A 8 -6.84 -21.54 -16.76
CA LEU A 8 -8.14 -21.15 -16.17
C LEU A 8 -8.62 -22.17 -15.11
N VAL A 9 -8.47 -23.47 -15.38
CA VAL A 9 -8.84 -24.52 -14.42
C VAL A 9 -7.99 -24.41 -13.15
N THR A 10 -6.67 -24.28 -13.27
CA THR A 10 -5.78 -24.12 -12.12
C THR A 10 -6.07 -22.83 -11.36
N PHE A 11 -6.32 -21.72 -12.05
CA PHE A 11 -6.74 -20.46 -11.45
C PHE A 11 -8.02 -20.63 -10.60
N VAL A 12 -9.07 -21.23 -11.15
CA VAL A 12 -10.34 -21.43 -10.44
C VAL A 12 -10.16 -22.36 -9.25
N LEU A 13 -9.40 -23.46 -9.38
CA LEU A 13 -9.15 -24.41 -8.30
C LEU A 13 -8.41 -23.76 -7.12
N PHE A 14 -7.34 -23.00 -7.39
CA PHE A 14 -6.60 -22.31 -6.34
C PHE A 14 -7.42 -21.22 -5.68
N THR A 15 -8.18 -20.42 -6.44
CA THR A 15 -9.07 -19.39 -5.89
C THR A 15 -10.16 -20.01 -5.00
N ALA A 16 -10.77 -21.10 -5.44
CA ALA A 16 -11.77 -21.84 -4.65
C ALA A 16 -11.15 -22.43 -3.38
N LEU A 17 -9.94 -22.99 -3.46
CA LEU A 17 -9.22 -23.55 -2.31
C LEU A 17 -8.96 -22.48 -1.24
N VAL A 18 -8.48 -21.29 -1.63
CA VAL A 18 -8.28 -20.17 -0.70
C VAL A 18 -9.60 -19.77 -0.05
N GLY A 19 -10.68 -19.66 -0.83
CA GLY A 19 -12.02 -19.35 -0.33
C GLY A 19 -12.52 -20.38 0.70
N ILE A 20 -12.36 -21.68 0.43
CA ILE A 20 -12.76 -22.77 1.31
C ILE A 20 -11.94 -22.76 2.63
N ILE A 21 -10.62 -22.61 2.53
CA ILE A 21 -9.74 -22.58 3.71
C ILE A 21 -10.07 -21.37 4.58
N SER A 22 -10.19 -20.18 3.99
CA SER A 22 -10.54 -18.95 4.70
C SER A 22 -11.92 -19.06 5.36
N GLY A 23 -12.91 -19.60 4.65
CA GLY A 23 -14.27 -19.82 5.16
C GLY A 23 -14.29 -20.78 6.34
N LYS A 24 -13.52 -21.89 6.30
CA LYS A 24 -13.42 -22.84 7.42
C LYS A 24 -12.79 -22.23 8.69
N ILE A 25 -11.73 -21.42 8.52
CA ILE A 25 -11.05 -20.76 9.65
C ILE A 25 -11.98 -19.75 10.33
N VAL A 26 -12.83 -19.08 9.56
CA VAL A 26 -13.71 -18.00 10.05
C VAL A 26 -15.03 -18.54 10.61
N LYS A 27 -15.53 -19.69 10.12
CA LYS A 27 -16.84 -20.25 10.51
C LYS A 27 -17.03 -20.47 12.03
N ASN A 28 -15.94 -20.59 12.77
CA ASN A 28 -15.96 -20.83 14.22
C ASN A 28 -15.85 -19.55 15.06
N SER A 29 -15.94 -18.35 14.46
CA SER A 29 -15.84 -17.10 15.20
C SER A 29 -17.21 -16.41 15.32
N ASP A 30 -17.70 -16.25 16.55
CA ASP A 30 -18.92 -15.49 16.88
C ASP A 30 -18.77 -13.96 16.66
N ASP A 31 -17.60 -13.50 16.23
CA ASP A 31 -17.22 -12.10 16.14
C ASP A 31 -18.02 -11.28 15.14
N GLN A 32 -18.74 -11.90 14.20
CA GLN A 32 -19.43 -11.18 13.11
C GLN A 32 -20.74 -10.49 13.52
N LYS A 33 -21.20 -10.67 14.76
CA LYS A 33 -22.47 -10.06 15.22
C LYS A 33 -22.28 -8.68 15.85
N THR A 34 -21.08 -8.31 16.23
CA THR A 34 -20.75 -7.03 16.83
C THR A 34 -19.98 -6.13 15.87
N ALA A 35 -20.11 -4.81 16.02
CA ALA A 35 -19.33 -3.86 15.21
C ALA A 35 -17.82 -4.07 15.42
N LYS A 36 -17.37 -4.27 16.66
CA LYS A 36 -15.96 -4.56 16.97
C LYS A 36 -15.48 -5.87 16.31
N GLY A 37 -16.30 -6.91 16.32
CA GLY A 37 -16.01 -8.18 15.65
C GLY A 37 -15.93 -8.03 14.14
N TYR A 38 -16.92 -7.38 13.53
CA TYR A 38 -17.00 -7.20 12.08
C TYR A 38 -15.90 -6.28 11.53
N PHE A 39 -15.64 -5.13 12.18
CA PHE A 39 -14.69 -4.12 11.69
C PHE A 39 -13.24 -4.33 12.17
N LEU A 40 -13.03 -4.91 13.37
CA LEU A 40 -11.70 -5.06 14.00
C LEU A 40 -11.36 -6.51 14.35
N ALA A 41 -12.05 -7.51 13.78
CA ALA A 41 -11.84 -8.92 14.08
C ALA A 41 -11.86 -9.26 15.59
N GLY A 42 -12.64 -8.51 16.38
CA GLY A 42 -12.76 -8.70 17.82
C GLY A 42 -11.46 -8.42 18.62
N ASN A 43 -10.48 -7.73 18.04
CA ASN A 43 -9.10 -7.61 18.57
C ASN A 43 -8.42 -8.99 18.77
N GLY A 44 -8.59 -9.91 17.82
CA GLY A 44 -8.03 -11.26 17.88
C GLY A 44 -6.96 -11.54 16.81
N LEU A 45 -6.37 -10.50 16.18
CA LEU A 45 -5.37 -10.68 15.14
C LEU A 45 -3.96 -10.82 15.75
N GLY A 46 -3.30 -11.96 15.50
CA GLY A 46 -1.88 -12.17 15.76
C GLY A 46 -0.99 -11.45 14.73
N GLY A 47 0.25 -11.18 15.11
CA GLY A 47 1.19 -10.40 14.29
C GLY A 47 1.45 -10.95 12.89
N PHE A 48 1.40 -12.26 12.71
CA PHE A 48 1.57 -12.89 11.40
C PHE A 48 0.42 -12.55 10.43
N PHE A 49 -0.83 -12.62 10.91
CA PHE A 49 -1.99 -12.24 10.10
C PHE A 49 -2.05 -10.74 9.82
N ILE A 50 -1.62 -9.91 10.78
CA ILE A 50 -1.50 -8.47 10.58
C ILE A 50 -0.48 -8.18 9.48
N ALA A 51 0.71 -8.79 9.54
CA ALA A 51 1.76 -8.59 8.55
C ALA A 51 1.33 -9.03 7.14
N GLY A 52 0.75 -10.22 7.02
CA GLY A 52 0.27 -10.76 5.75
C GLY A 52 -0.84 -9.91 5.15
N SER A 53 -1.81 -9.50 5.97
CA SER A 53 -2.91 -8.65 5.50
C SER A 53 -2.46 -7.23 5.14
N MET A 54 -1.57 -6.61 5.92
CA MET A 54 -1.00 -5.31 5.58
C MET A 54 -0.16 -5.36 4.30
N LEU A 55 0.64 -6.43 4.10
CA LEU A 55 1.39 -6.63 2.88
C LEU A 55 0.46 -6.73 1.68
N LEU A 56 -0.49 -7.67 1.69
CA LEU A 56 -1.32 -7.95 0.52
C LEU A 56 -2.27 -6.80 0.19
N THR A 57 -2.77 -6.09 1.21
CA THR A 57 -3.56 -4.86 1.01
C THR A 57 -2.78 -3.78 0.24
N ASN A 58 -1.47 -3.71 0.44
CA ASN A 58 -0.60 -2.77 -0.25
C ASN A 58 0.01 -3.35 -1.53
N LEU A 59 0.33 -4.64 -1.57
CA LEU A 59 0.90 -5.32 -2.74
C LEU A 59 -0.22 -5.67 -3.74
N SER A 60 -0.80 -4.64 -4.35
CA SER A 60 -1.90 -4.76 -5.30
C SER A 60 -1.41 -4.94 -6.74
N ALA A 61 -2.34 -5.24 -7.65
CA ALA A 61 -2.07 -5.25 -9.09
C ALA A 61 -1.52 -3.90 -9.57
N GLU A 62 -1.98 -2.78 -8.97
CA GLU A 62 -1.46 -1.44 -9.23
C GLU A 62 0.05 -1.34 -8.97
N ASN A 63 0.54 -1.91 -7.85
CA ASN A 63 1.97 -1.92 -7.55
C ASN A 63 2.77 -2.83 -8.49
N LEU A 64 2.23 -4.03 -8.80
CA LEU A 64 2.84 -4.96 -9.77
C LEU A 64 3.04 -4.31 -11.13
N VAL A 65 1.98 -3.71 -11.67
CA VAL A 65 1.99 -3.04 -12.97
C VAL A 65 2.83 -1.76 -12.89
N GLY A 66 2.61 -0.93 -11.88
CA GLY A 66 3.17 0.42 -11.82
C GLY A 66 4.65 0.49 -11.51
N LEU A 67 5.13 -0.25 -10.49
CA LEU A 67 6.56 -0.23 -10.13
C LEU A 67 7.41 -0.89 -11.20
N SER A 68 6.93 -2.00 -11.78
CA SER A 68 7.60 -2.62 -12.93
C SER A 68 7.57 -1.73 -14.16
N GLY A 69 6.46 -1.04 -14.41
CA GLY A 69 6.35 -0.10 -15.53
C GLY A 69 7.31 1.08 -15.39
N GLN A 70 7.49 1.62 -14.18
CA GLN A 70 8.46 2.69 -13.93
C GLN A 70 9.91 2.22 -14.17
N SER A 71 10.28 1.05 -13.67
CA SER A 71 11.64 0.53 -13.87
C SER A 71 11.90 0.03 -15.30
N TYR A 72 10.86 -0.45 -16.00
CA TYR A 72 10.90 -0.73 -17.43
C TYR A 72 11.22 0.53 -18.25
N ALA A 73 10.48 1.62 -18.01
CA ALA A 73 10.59 2.86 -18.77
C ALA A 73 11.85 3.66 -18.41
N ALA A 74 12.25 3.67 -17.15
CA ALA A 74 13.37 4.49 -16.66
C ALA A 74 14.39 3.65 -15.87
N ASN A 75 14.29 3.60 -14.54
CA ASN A 75 15.22 2.93 -13.63
C ASN A 75 14.53 2.52 -12.32
N MET A 76 15.31 1.99 -11.35
CA MET A 76 14.80 1.53 -10.07
C MET A 76 14.48 2.66 -9.07
N SER A 77 14.41 3.93 -9.48
CA SER A 77 14.07 5.05 -8.55
C SER A 77 12.72 4.88 -7.86
N GLY A 78 11.76 4.15 -8.48
CA GLY A 78 10.49 3.75 -7.86
C GLY A 78 10.63 2.94 -6.58
N MET A 79 11.78 2.32 -6.32
CA MET A 79 12.12 1.64 -5.05
C MET A 79 11.92 2.55 -3.84
N ALA A 80 12.05 3.87 -4.00
CA ALA A 80 11.89 4.84 -2.92
C ALA A 80 10.48 4.79 -2.26
N TRP A 81 9.43 4.39 -2.97
CA TRP A 81 8.10 4.17 -2.40
C TRP A 81 8.12 3.08 -1.33
N GLU A 82 8.80 1.99 -1.61
CA GLU A 82 8.89 0.84 -0.73
C GLU A 82 9.83 1.11 0.46
N ALA A 83 10.93 1.78 0.20
CA ALA A 83 11.93 2.15 1.18
C ALA A 83 11.39 3.15 2.24
N THR A 84 10.67 4.20 1.83
CA THR A 84 10.05 5.14 2.77
C THR A 84 8.91 4.49 3.57
N ALA A 85 8.24 3.46 3.02
CA ALA A 85 7.27 2.66 3.74
C ALA A 85 7.87 1.95 4.96
N VAL A 86 9.10 1.46 4.86
CA VAL A 86 9.82 0.84 6.00
C VAL A 86 9.98 1.83 7.16
N ILE A 87 10.40 3.06 6.88
CA ILE A 87 10.51 4.11 7.90
C ILE A 87 9.14 4.41 8.51
N ALA A 88 8.12 4.50 7.68
CA ALA A 88 6.76 4.77 8.13
C ALA A 88 6.21 3.62 9.01
N THR A 89 6.49 2.36 8.71
CA THR A 89 6.09 1.21 9.56
C THR A 89 6.81 1.22 10.91
N ILE A 90 8.08 1.62 10.96
CA ILE A 90 8.80 1.80 12.22
C ILE A 90 8.11 2.88 13.06
N ILE A 91 7.83 4.05 12.48
CA ILE A 91 7.14 5.13 13.18
C ILE A 91 5.73 4.70 13.62
N MET A 92 5.00 3.98 12.77
CA MET A 92 3.71 3.39 13.12
C MET A 92 3.82 2.48 14.36
N ALA A 93 4.76 1.55 14.37
CA ALA A 93 4.91 0.58 15.46
C ALA A 93 5.32 1.23 16.79
N PHE A 94 6.12 2.31 16.75
CA PHE A 94 6.67 2.95 17.96
C PHE A 94 5.84 4.12 18.47
N VAL A 95 5.16 4.85 17.58
CA VAL A 95 4.49 6.12 17.91
C VAL A 95 2.98 6.03 17.79
N PHE A 96 2.47 5.68 16.61
CA PHE A 96 1.03 5.75 16.33
C PHE A 96 0.27 4.59 16.99
N LEU A 97 0.70 3.37 16.78
CA LEU A 97 0.01 2.17 17.25
C LEU A 97 -0.17 2.12 18.77
N PRO A 98 0.88 2.39 19.60
CA PRO A 98 0.69 2.40 21.05
C PRO A 98 -0.36 3.41 21.52
N MET A 99 -0.45 4.57 20.87
CA MET A 99 -1.43 5.58 21.20
C MET A 99 -2.84 5.13 20.78
N TYR A 100 -3.00 4.63 19.54
CA TYR A 100 -4.29 4.19 19.04
C TYR A 100 -4.89 3.06 19.88
N LEU A 101 -4.10 2.04 20.21
CA LEU A 101 -4.54 0.90 21.01
C LEU A 101 -4.90 1.31 22.45
N ARG A 102 -4.10 2.19 23.07
CA ARG A 102 -4.40 2.72 24.41
C ARG A 102 -5.72 3.49 24.44
N LYS A 103 -6.00 4.26 23.40
CA LYS A 103 -7.24 5.02 23.27
C LYS A 103 -8.43 4.17 22.82
N GLY A 104 -8.21 2.99 22.25
CA GLY A 104 -9.27 2.09 21.77
C GLY A 104 -10.03 2.64 20.57
N TYR A 105 -9.39 3.43 19.71
CA TYR A 105 -10.04 3.94 18.49
C TYR A 105 -10.37 2.81 17.52
N THR A 106 -11.57 2.90 16.92
CA THR A 106 -11.98 2.04 15.81
C THR A 106 -11.56 2.66 14.47
N THR A 107 -11.61 4.00 14.41
CA THR A 107 -11.28 4.75 13.20
C THR A 107 -10.34 5.92 13.49
N LEU A 108 -9.58 6.36 12.48
CA LEU A 108 -8.77 7.58 12.61
C LEU A 108 -9.62 8.85 12.83
N PRO A 109 -10.79 9.02 12.18
CA PRO A 109 -11.66 10.16 12.46
C PRO A 109 -12.08 10.31 13.93
N GLU A 110 -12.14 9.22 14.71
CA GLU A 110 -12.39 9.32 16.18
C GLU A 110 -11.26 10.05 16.90
N PHE A 111 -10.00 9.83 16.52
CA PHE A 111 -8.88 10.63 17.02
C PHE A 111 -9.02 12.11 16.63
N MET A 112 -9.46 12.38 15.39
CA MET A 112 -9.68 13.75 14.94
C MET A 112 -10.79 14.46 15.73
N GLU A 113 -11.83 13.75 16.12
CA GLU A 113 -12.88 14.31 16.98
C GLU A 113 -12.34 14.65 18.37
N GLU A 114 -11.63 13.72 19.00
CA GLU A 114 -11.07 13.95 20.33
C GLU A 114 -10.14 15.17 20.34
N ARG A 115 -9.41 15.36 19.23
CA ARG A 115 -8.40 16.41 19.11
C ARG A 115 -8.94 17.73 18.61
N TYR A 116 -9.84 17.74 17.63
CA TYR A 116 -10.30 18.93 16.93
C TYR A 116 -11.82 19.11 16.93
N GLY A 117 -12.58 18.11 17.36
CA GLY A 117 -14.03 18.11 17.43
C GLY A 117 -14.72 17.53 16.19
N VAL A 118 -16.06 17.39 16.31
CA VAL A 118 -16.94 16.68 15.37
C VAL A 118 -16.82 17.17 13.92
N GLY A 119 -16.64 18.49 13.71
CA GLY A 119 -16.53 19.05 12.34
C GLY A 119 -15.32 18.51 11.59
N VAL A 120 -14.16 18.38 12.25
CA VAL A 120 -12.95 17.82 11.63
C VAL A 120 -13.08 16.30 11.44
N ARG A 121 -13.72 15.57 12.37
CA ARG A 121 -14.07 14.16 12.18
C ARG A 121 -14.84 13.96 10.87
N ARG A 122 -15.93 14.70 10.68
CA ARG A 122 -16.75 14.60 9.46
C ARG A 122 -15.98 14.95 8.19
N MET A 123 -15.18 16.02 8.23
CA MET A 123 -14.35 16.43 7.10
C MET A 123 -13.37 15.33 6.69
N VAL A 124 -12.64 14.73 7.64
CA VAL A 124 -11.69 13.65 7.38
C VAL A 124 -12.40 12.39 6.87
N SER A 125 -13.57 12.07 7.43
CA SER A 125 -14.38 10.93 6.96
C SER A 125 -14.83 11.10 5.51
N ILE A 126 -15.25 12.30 5.11
CA ILE A 126 -15.62 12.62 3.73
C ILE A 126 -14.41 12.49 2.80
N LEU A 127 -13.25 13.03 3.21
CA LEU A 127 -12.01 12.92 2.43
C LEU A 127 -11.60 11.45 2.22
N PHE A 128 -11.70 10.61 3.25
CA PHE A 128 -11.46 9.18 3.11
C PHE A 128 -12.45 8.51 2.15
N LEU A 129 -13.74 8.80 2.28
CA LEU A 129 -14.76 8.19 1.41
C LEU A 129 -14.56 8.57 -0.06
N ILE A 130 -14.29 9.84 -0.37
CA ILE A 130 -13.98 10.29 -1.72
C ILE A 130 -12.72 9.56 -2.22
N GLY A 131 -11.65 9.55 -1.43
CA GLY A 131 -10.40 8.89 -1.78
C GLY A 131 -10.56 7.39 -2.05
N TYR A 132 -11.39 6.70 -1.26
CA TYR A 132 -11.59 5.25 -1.42
C TYR A 132 -12.51 4.91 -2.59
N LEU A 133 -13.63 5.63 -2.74
CA LEU A 133 -14.65 5.31 -3.73
C LEU A 133 -14.31 5.82 -5.13
N VAL A 134 -13.65 6.97 -5.25
CA VAL A 134 -13.34 7.60 -6.53
C VAL A 134 -11.95 7.23 -7.05
N ILE A 135 -11.00 6.92 -6.15
CA ILE A 135 -9.61 6.64 -6.51
C ILE A 135 -9.24 5.20 -6.17
N GLY A 136 -9.25 4.82 -4.88
CA GLY A 136 -8.67 3.58 -4.41
C GLY A 136 -9.29 2.32 -5.04
N ILE A 137 -10.60 2.17 -4.96
CA ILE A 137 -11.30 1.01 -5.52
C ILE A 137 -11.25 0.99 -7.05
N PRO A 138 -11.57 2.09 -7.77
CA PRO A 138 -11.53 2.09 -9.22
C PRO A 138 -10.14 1.80 -9.79
N VAL A 139 -9.09 2.42 -9.26
CA VAL A 139 -7.71 2.16 -9.70
C VAL A 139 -7.30 0.70 -9.48
N CYS A 140 -7.69 0.10 -8.35
CA CYS A 140 -7.41 -1.30 -8.06
C CYS A 140 -8.14 -2.26 -9.04
N LEU A 141 -9.42 -2.02 -9.31
CA LEU A 141 -10.21 -2.84 -10.23
C LEU A 141 -9.68 -2.72 -11.67
N TYR A 142 -9.37 -1.51 -12.11
CA TYR A 142 -8.86 -1.24 -13.45
C TYR A 142 -7.49 -1.87 -13.67
N ALA A 143 -6.56 -1.71 -12.71
CA ALA A 143 -5.25 -2.37 -12.76
C ALA A 143 -5.36 -3.89 -12.84
N GLY A 144 -6.29 -4.46 -12.07
CA GLY A 144 -6.60 -5.88 -12.12
C GLY A 144 -7.11 -6.33 -13.48
N ALA A 145 -8.04 -5.58 -14.05
CA ALA A 145 -8.59 -5.88 -15.38
C ALA A 145 -7.52 -5.84 -16.47
N ILE A 146 -6.66 -4.81 -16.49
CA ILE A 146 -5.52 -4.73 -17.42
C ILE A 146 -4.60 -5.94 -17.26
N ALA A 147 -4.23 -6.31 -16.02
CA ALA A 147 -3.33 -7.42 -15.80
C ALA A 147 -3.90 -8.74 -16.31
N PHE A 148 -5.20 -9.01 -16.10
CA PHE A 148 -5.86 -10.20 -16.62
C PHE A 148 -6.01 -10.18 -18.13
N GLU A 149 -6.37 -9.04 -18.72
CA GLU A 149 -6.49 -8.90 -20.18
C GLU A 149 -5.15 -9.20 -20.85
N GLN A 150 -4.04 -8.64 -20.35
CA GLN A 150 -2.71 -8.86 -20.91
C GLN A 150 -2.17 -10.30 -20.76
N ILE A 151 -2.64 -11.04 -19.73
CA ILE A 151 -2.22 -12.43 -19.52
C ILE A 151 -3.07 -13.41 -20.34
N PHE A 152 -4.37 -13.17 -20.44
CA PHE A 152 -5.33 -14.12 -21.03
C PHE A 152 -5.80 -13.75 -22.43
N ASP A 153 -5.59 -12.48 -22.84
CA ASP A 153 -6.02 -11.94 -24.16
C ASP A 153 -7.50 -12.22 -24.44
N PHE A 154 -8.38 -11.88 -23.48
CA PHE A 154 -9.82 -12.13 -23.58
C PHE A 154 -10.45 -11.46 -24.80
N ALA A 155 -9.95 -10.26 -25.17
CA ALA A 155 -10.44 -9.56 -26.35
C ALA A 155 -10.31 -10.43 -27.61
N THR A 156 -9.13 -11.00 -27.86
CA THR A 156 -8.89 -11.90 -28.99
C THR A 156 -9.63 -13.23 -28.84
N VAL A 157 -9.63 -13.82 -27.63
CA VAL A 157 -10.27 -15.12 -27.37
C VAL A 157 -11.79 -15.07 -27.63
N PHE A 158 -12.46 -13.98 -27.24
CA PHE A 158 -13.89 -13.83 -27.38
C PHE A 158 -14.32 -13.01 -28.63
N GLY A 159 -13.36 -12.46 -29.38
CA GLY A 159 -13.64 -11.64 -30.57
C GLY A 159 -14.35 -10.31 -30.23
N ILE A 160 -14.05 -9.71 -29.10
CA ILE A 160 -14.63 -8.44 -28.62
C ILE A 160 -13.57 -7.34 -28.58
N SER A 161 -13.99 -6.08 -28.41
CA SER A 161 -13.03 -4.97 -28.24
C SER A 161 -12.33 -5.04 -26.88
N GLU A 162 -11.09 -4.54 -26.80
CA GLU A 162 -10.30 -4.48 -25.54
C GLU A 162 -11.07 -3.73 -24.45
N GLY A 163 -11.71 -2.59 -24.74
CA GLY A 163 -12.53 -1.84 -23.78
C GLY A 163 -13.74 -2.64 -23.26
N MET A 164 -14.36 -3.48 -24.11
CA MET A 164 -15.42 -4.37 -23.67
C MET A 164 -14.88 -5.49 -22.77
N ALA A 165 -13.74 -6.08 -23.11
CA ALA A 165 -13.09 -7.10 -22.30
C ALA A 165 -12.72 -6.54 -20.91
N LEU A 166 -12.11 -5.37 -20.85
CA LEU A 166 -11.80 -4.67 -19.60
C LEU A 166 -13.05 -4.40 -18.76
N THR A 167 -14.14 -3.93 -19.40
CA THR A 167 -15.41 -3.68 -18.69
C THR A 167 -15.98 -4.95 -18.08
N ILE A 168 -15.99 -6.06 -18.83
CA ILE A 168 -16.46 -7.36 -18.35
C ILE A 168 -15.61 -7.83 -17.17
N LEU A 169 -14.28 -7.71 -17.25
CA LEU A 169 -13.36 -8.09 -16.18
C LEU A 169 -13.58 -7.25 -14.92
N ILE A 170 -13.76 -5.93 -15.06
CA ILE A 170 -14.08 -5.02 -13.95
C ILE A 170 -15.36 -5.47 -13.23
N VAL A 171 -16.42 -5.77 -13.99
CA VAL A 171 -17.70 -6.21 -13.43
C VAL A 171 -17.55 -7.56 -12.71
N LEU A 172 -16.90 -8.54 -13.32
CA LEU A 172 -16.72 -9.87 -12.75
C LEU A 172 -15.88 -9.80 -11.45
N VAL A 173 -14.71 -9.15 -11.50
CA VAL A 173 -13.82 -8.99 -10.34
C VAL A 173 -14.52 -8.18 -9.24
N GLY A 174 -15.22 -7.11 -9.62
CA GLY A 174 -15.95 -6.26 -8.68
C GLY A 174 -17.08 -7.00 -7.95
N ILE A 175 -17.88 -7.81 -8.65
CA ILE A 175 -18.95 -8.62 -8.04
C ILE A 175 -18.36 -9.68 -7.10
N ILE A 176 -17.37 -10.45 -7.54
CA ILE A 176 -16.74 -11.50 -6.75
C ILE A 176 -16.08 -10.89 -5.50
N GLY A 177 -15.37 -9.78 -5.66
CA GLY A 177 -14.77 -9.06 -4.54
C GLY A 177 -15.80 -8.53 -3.54
N ALA A 178 -16.90 -7.93 -4.03
CA ALA A 178 -17.96 -7.44 -3.16
C ALA A 178 -18.60 -8.56 -2.34
N LEU A 179 -18.86 -9.73 -2.93
CA LEU A 179 -19.34 -10.91 -2.20
C LEU A 179 -18.39 -11.27 -1.04
N TYR A 180 -17.09 -11.27 -1.31
CA TYR A 180 -16.07 -11.62 -0.33
C TYR A 180 -15.98 -10.58 0.81
N ALA A 181 -15.94 -9.28 0.47
CA ALA A 181 -15.82 -8.18 1.42
C ALA A 181 -17.03 -8.09 2.37
N VAL A 182 -18.23 -8.09 1.78
CA VAL A 182 -19.46 -7.80 2.53
C VAL A 182 -19.86 -8.99 3.42
N LEU A 183 -19.56 -10.21 3.02
CA LEU A 183 -19.95 -11.40 3.79
C LEU A 183 -18.91 -11.78 4.85
N GLY A 184 -17.62 -11.53 4.62
CA GLY A 184 -16.53 -12.09 5.41
C GLY A 184 -16.10 -11.29 6.66
N GLY A 185 -16.24 -9.97 6.68
CA GLY A 185 -15.72 -9.10 7.72
C GLY A 185 -14.17 -9.12 7.82
N MET A 186 -13.59 -8.35 8.76
CA MET A 186 -12.14 -8.12 8.87
C MET A 186 -11.34 -9.41 9.09
N ARG A 187 -11.84 -10.36 9.89
CA ARG A 187 -11.09 -11.59 10.19
C ARG A 187 -10.95 -12.50 8.97
N ALA A 188 -12.01 -12.64 8.18
CA ALA A 188 -11.96 -13.40 6.92
C ALA A 188 -10.98 -12.76 5.92
N VAL A 189 -11.03 -11.44 5.81
CA VAL A 189 -10.11 -10.67 4.98
C VAL A 189 -8.67 -10.92 5.41
N ALA A 190 -8.33 -10.78 6.70
CA ALA A 190 -6.96 -10.95 7.18
C ALA A 190 -6.40 -12.37 6.96
N VAL A 191 -7.23 -13.40 7.10
CA VAL A 191 -6.83 -14.79 6.84
C VAL A 191 -6.61 -15.04 5.35
N SER A 192 -7.56 -14.65 4.49
CA SER A 192 -7.42 -14.81 3.04
C SER A 192 -6.26 -14.00 2.48
N ASP A 193 -6.06 -12.78 2.99
CA ASP A 193 -4.94 -11.94 2.62
C ASP A 193 -3.61 -12.62 2.93
N THR A 194 -3.48 -13.23 4.10
CA THR A 194 -2.23 -13.90 4.49
C THR A 194 -1.92 -15.07 3.57
N ILE A 195 -2.92 -15.90 3.22
CA ILE A 195 -2.74 -17.03 2.31
C ILE A 195 -2.37 -16.55 0.90
N ASN A 196 -3.15 -15.60 0.36
CA ASN A 196 -2.89 -15.03 -0.95
C ASN A 196 -1.56 -14.27 -1.00
N GLY A 197 -1.16 -13.61 0.10
CA GLY A 197 0.11 -12.92 0.23
C GLY A 197 1.31 -13.86 0.11
N ILE A 198 1.25 -15.02 0.75
CA ILE A 198 2.29 -16.06 0.62
C ILE A 198 2.36 -16.54 -0.84
N LEU A 199 1.22 -16.82 -1.47
CA LEU A 199 1.17 -17.27 -2.86
C LEU A 199 1.70 -16.19 -3.82
N LEU A 200 1.37 -14.92 -3.58
CA LEU A 200 1.85 -13.81 -4.41
C LEU A 200 3.37 -13.61 -4.30
N VAL A 201 3.92 -13.67 -3.08
CA VAL A 201 5.37 -13.58 -2.86
C VAL A 201 6.08 -14.74 -3.56
N LEU A 202 5.59 -15.97 -3.39
CA LEU A 202 6.16 -17.15 -4.07
C LEU A 202 6.04 -17.02 -5.60
N GLY A 203 4.89 -16.61 -6.11
CA GLY A 203 4.66 -16.38 -7.53
C GLY A 203 5.60 -15.31 -8.10
N SER A 204 5.77 -14.19 -7.37
CA SER A 204 6.67 -13.11 -7.79
C SER A 204 8.16 -13.55 -7.78
N VAL A 205 8.57 -14.37 -6.81
CA VAL A 205 9.91 -15.00 -6.84
C VAL A 205 10.09 -15.85 -8.10
N LEU A 206 9.07 -16.64 -8.47
CA LEU A 206 9.12 -17.44 -9.70
C LEU A 206 9.21 -16.55 -10.94
N VAL A 207 8.48 -15.43 -11.00
CA VAL A 207 8.59 -14.46 -12.11
C VAL A 207 10.02 -13.95 -12.26
N VAL A 208 10.66 -13.56 -11.16
CA VAL A 208 12.07 -13.11 -11.18
C VAL A 208 13.01 -14.21 -11.64
N VAL A 209 12.88 -15.42 -11.09
CA VAL A 209 13.76 -16.55 -11.41
C VAL A 209 13.61 -16.95 -12.89
N PHE A 210 12.38 -17.16 -13.34
CA PHE A 210 12.13 -17.54 -14.74
C PHE A 210 12.40 -16.38 -15.71
N GLY A 211 12.21 -15.13 -15.28
CA GLY A 211 12.59 -13.95 -16.03
C GLY A 211 14.10 -13.91 -16.32
N PHE A 212 14.94 -14.13 -15.30
CA PHE A 212 16.39 -14.26 -15.48
C PHE A 212 16.76 -15.46 -16.35
N ILE A 213 16.08 -16.61 -16.18
CA ILE A 213 16.31 -17.78 -17.05
C ILE A 213 15.97 -17.45 -18.51
N ALA A 214 14.86 -16.73 -18.75
CA ALA A 214 14.44 -16.34 -20.10
C ALA A 214 15.46 -15.40 -20.75
N VAL A 215 15.95 -14.39 -20.03
CA VAL A 215 17.05 -13.53 -20.51
C VAL A 215 18.33 -14.34 -20.73
N GLY A 216 18.68 -15.25 -19.82
CA GLY A 216 19.84 -16.10 -19.96
C GLY A 216 19.83 -16.97 -21.23
N LYS A 217 18.66 -17.47 -21.61
CA LYS A 217 18.47 -18.20 -22.88
C LYS A 217 18.77 -17.34 -24.11
N LEU A 218 18.46 -16.06 -24.10
CA LEU A 218 18.82 -15.12 -25.17
C LEU A 218 20.35 -15.00 -25.32
N SER A 219 21.08 -15.13 -24.21
CA SER A 219 22.54 -14.99 -24.14
C SER A 219 23.27 -16.35 -24.13
N GLY A 220 22.58 -17.42 -24.49
CA GLY A 220 23.16 -18.75 -24.63
C GLY A 220 23.43 -19.50 -23.32
N GLY A 221 22.71 -19.17 -22.23
CA GLY A 221 22.88 -19.82 -20.93
C GLY A 221 21.58 -19.89 -20.08
N GLY A 222 21.76 -20.08 -18.77
CA GLY A 222 20.67 -20.21 -17.80
C GLY A 222 20.56 -19.00 -16.84
N PHE A 223 20.09 -19.27 -15.63
CA PHE A 223 19.81 -18.23 -14.60
C PHE A 223 21.01 -17.29 -14.35
N ILE A 224 22.21 -17.83 -14.10
CA ILE A 224 23.39 -17.02 -13.76
C ILE A 224 23.79 -16.12 -14.95
N VAL A 225 23.70 -16.63 -16.17
CA VAL A 225 23.99 -15.86 -17.39
C VAL A 225 22.94 -14.73 -17.53
N GLY A 226 21.67 -15.01 -17.27
CA GLY A 226 20.61 -13.99 -17.30
C GLY A 226 20.80 -12.90 -16.24
N VAL A 227 21.17 -13.26 -15.02
CA VAL A 227 21.50 -12.26 -13.97
C VAL A 227 22.68 -11.40 -14.42
N LYS A 228 23.74 -12.01 -14.95
CA LYS A 228 24.91 -11.27 -15.47
C LYS A 228 24.51 -10.34 -16.63
N ASP A 229 23.72 -10.83 -17.58
CA ASP A 229 23.24 -10.04 -18.72
C ASP A 229 22.47 -8.81 -18.25
N VAL A 230 21.43 -8.97 -17.43
CA VAL A 230 20.62 -7.85 -16.91
C VAL A 230 21.47 -6.82 -16.17
N ILE A 231 22.46 -7.27 -15.37
CA ILE A 231 23.34 -6.37 -14.63
C ILE A 231 24.31 -5.61 -15.56
N THR A 232 24.68 -6.19 -16.70
CA THR A 232 25.70 -5.62 -17.59
C THR A 232 25.13 -4.90 -18.81
N TYR A 233 23.92 -5.23 -19.23
CA TYR A 233 23.29 -4.68 -20.44
C TYR A 233 22.99 -3.18 -20.32
N GLU A 234 22.25 -2.78 -19.30
CA GLU A 234 21.93 -1.38 -18.96
C GLU A 234 22.06 -1.16 -17.45
N PRO A 235 23.28 -1.04 -16.90
CA PRO A 235 23.48 -0.88 -15.45
C PRO A 235 22.74 0.31 -14.85
N ALA A 236 22.56 1.39 -15.62
CA ALA A 236 21.83 2.58 -15.19
C ALA A 236 20.35 2.30 -14.83
N LYS A 237 19.73 1.28 -15.45
CA LYS A 237 18.36 0.85 -15.09
C LYS A 237 18.26 0.28 -13.67
N LEU A 238 19.36 -0.22 -13.13
CA LEU A 238 19.43 -0.72 -11.75
C LEU A 238 19.62 0.40 -10.72
N ASN A 239 19.71 1.67 -11.15
CA ASN A 239 19.90 2.78 -10.24
C ASN A 239 18.63 3.14 -9.47
N ALA A 240 18.66 2.95 -8.14
CA ALA A 240 17.60 3.36 -7.23
C ALA A 240 17.71 4.83 -6.79
N ILE A 241 18.86 5.49 -7.08
CA ILE A 241 19.06 6.91 -6.77
C ILE A 241 18.58 7.74 -7.95
N GLY A 242 17.31 8.15 -7.89
CA GLY A 242 16.69 8.92 -8.95
C GLY A 242 17.29 10.32 -9.10
N GLY A 243 17.59 10.69 -10.34
CA GLY A 243 17.93 12.06 -10.75
C GLY A 243 16.70 12.96 -10.82
N LYS A 244 16.93 14.23 -11.21
CA LYS A 244 15.85 15.24 -11.27
C LYS A 244 14.70 14.86 -12.21
N ASN A 245 15.01 14.17 -13.29
CA ASN A 245 14.05 13.82 -14.36
C ASN A 245 13.54 12.38 -14.26
N ASP A 246 14.00 11.62 -13.27
CA ASP A 246 13.53 10.26 -13.05
C ASP A 246 12.12 10.25 -12.44
N PRO A 247 11.37 9.14 -12.55
CA PRO A 247 10.03 9.02 -11.98
C PRO A 247 9.96 9.42 -10.51
N VAL A 248 11.00 9.09 -9.74
CA VAL A 248 11.13 9.45 -8.34
C VAL A 248 12.50 10.06 -8.08
N PRO A 249 12.62 11.40 -8.06
CA PRO A 249 13.84 12.08 -7.64
C PRO A 249 14.21 11.70 -6.20
N PHE A 250 15.49 11.39 -5.95
CA PHE A 250 15.93 10.88 -4.62
C PHE A 250 15.63 11.83 -3.45
N ALA A 251 15.67 13.14 -3.68
CA ALA A 251 15.32 14.13 -2.66
C ALA A 251 13.84 14.03 -2.20
N CYS A 252 12.95 13.44 -3.03
CA CYS A 252 11.56 13.17 -2.65
C CYS A 252 11.46 12.18 -1.48
N PHE A 253 12.45 11.29 -1.32
CA PHE A 253 12.55 10.34 -0.23
C PHE A 253 12.43 11.03 1.15
N PHE A 254 13.11 12.16 1.33
CA PHE A 254 13.16 12.91 2.58
C PHE A 254 12.06 13.97 2.72
N THR A 255 11.21 14.13 1.72
CA THR A 255 10.22 15.20 1.64
C THR A 255 8.80 14.64 1.50
N GLY A 256 8.13 14.91 0.42
CA GLY A 256 6.73 14.56 0.22
C GLY A 256 6.43 13.06 0.22
N MET A 257 7.36 12.23 -0.23
CA MET A 257 7.18 10.78 -0.23
C MET A 257 7.16 10.19 1.18
N LEU A 258 8.03 10.67 2.08
CA LEU A 258 7.99 10.27 3.48
C LEU A 258 6.64 10.65 4.12
N LEU A 259 6.13 11.86 3.84
CA LEU A 259 4.81 12.30 4.32
C LEU A 259 3.68 11.42 3.78
N ALA A 260 3.70 11.08 2.49
CA ALA A 260 2.71 10.20 1.87
C ALA A 260 2.73 8.79 2.49
N ASN A 261 3.91 8.23 2.76
CA ASN A 261 4.05 6.94 3.42
C ASN A 261 3.69 6.99 4.91
N LEU A 262 4.01 8.06 5.63
CA LEU A 262 3.52 8.26 7.00
C LEU A 262 2.00 8.33 7.05
N PHE A 263 1.36 9.00 6.08
CA PHE A 263 -0.08 8.94 5.95
C PHE A 263 -0.55 7.50 5.72
N TYR A 264 -0.02 6.82 4.71
CA TYR A 264 -0.53 5.52 4.27
C TYR A 264 -0.38 4.45 5.34
N TRP A 265 0.79 4.34 5.97
CA TRP A 265 1.09 3.31 6.97
C TRP A 265 0.65 3.67 8.39
N GLY A 266 0.59 4.97 8.71
CA GLY A 266 0.30 5.44 10.06
C GLY A 266 -1.11 5.96 10.29
N THR A 267 -1.85 6.33 9.24
CA THR A 267 -3.12 7.03 9.39
C THR A 267 -4.23 6.58 8.44
N ASN A 268 -3.89 5.92 7.33
CA ASN A 268 -4.90 5.45 6.38
C ASN A 268 -5.71 4.31 6.98
N GLN A 269 -7.05 4.51 7.11
CA GLN A 269 -7.97 3.54 7.70
C GLN A 269 -7.86 2.16 7.05
N VAL A 270 -7.61 2.09 5.75
CA VAL A 270 -7.43 0.83 5.01
C VAL A 270 -6.33 -0.05 5.62
N LEU A 271 -5.21 0.53 6.09
CA LEU A 271 -4.10 -0.22 6.69
C LEU A 271 -4.16 -0.28 8.21
N ILE A 272 -4.41 0.86 8.87
CA ILE A 272 -4.35 0.89 10.34
C ILE A 272 -5.41 0.01 10.98
N GLN A 273 -6.54 -0.22 10.32
CA GLN A 273 -7.63 -1.05 10.82
C GLN A 273 -7.18 -2.49 11.16
N ARG A 274 -6.20 -3.03 10.42
CA ARG A 274 -5.59 -4.33 10.70
C ARG A 274 -4.77 -4.32 11.99
N ALA A 275 -3.95 -3.28 12.15
CA ALA A 275 -3.14 -3.10 13.35
C ALA A 275 -4.00 -2.79 14.58
N LEU A 276 -5.12 -2.07 14.41
CA LEU A 276 -6.11 -1.82 15.49
C LEU A 276 -6.84 -3.10 15.91
N GLY A 277 -6.95 -4.09 15.03
CA GLY A 277 -7.50 -5.42 15.33
C GLY A 277 -6.52 -6.35 16.06
N ALA A 278 -5.34 -5.88 16.45
CA ALA A 278 -4.34 -6.68 17.16
C ALA A 278 -4.86 -7.20 18.50
N GLU A 279 -4.44 -8.41 18.87
CA GLU A 279 -4.75 -9.04 20.16
C GLU A 279 -4.15 -8.26 21.34
N ASN A 280 -2.96 -7.73 21.16
CA ASN A 280 -2.22 -6.91 22.12
C ASN A 280 -1.18 -6.04 21.40
N LEU A 281 -0.54 -5.11 22.13
CA LEU A 281 0.47 -4.22 21.56
C LEU A 281 1.66 -4.98 20.97
N LYS A 282 2.10 -6.06 21.61
CA LYS A 282 3.22 -6.90 21.15
C LYS A 282 2.94 -7.48 19.77
N GLU A 283 1.77 -8.09 19.59
CA GLU A 283 1.38 -8.68 18.28
C GLU A 283 1.16 -7.59 17.22
N GLY A 284 0.58 -6.45 17.59
CA GLY A 284 0.45 -5.31 16.70
C GLY A 284 1.81 -4.77 16.23
N GLN A 285 2.76 -4.54 17.14
CA GLN A 285 4.11 -4.09 16.80
C GLN A 285 4.86 -5.10 15.93
N LYS A 286 4.77 -6.38 16.27
CA LYS A 286 5.37 -7.48 15.51
C LYS A 286 4.80 -7.52 14.09
N GLY A 287 3.48 -7.41 13.93
CA GLY A 287 2.83 -7.42 12.62
C GLY A 287 3.24 -6.24 11.75
N VAL A 288 3.20 -5.03 12.29
CA VAL A 288 3.58 -3.80 11.57
C VAL A 288 5.05 -3.82 11.15
N LEU A 289 5.97 -4.21 12.05
CA LEU A 289 7.39 -4.28 11.71
C LEU A 289 7.71 -5.40 10.73
N LEU A 290 7.03 -6.55 10.83
CA LEU A 290 7.17 -7.64 9.87
C LEU A 290 6.64 -7.23 8.49
N SER A 291 5.57 -6.44 8.41
CA SER A 291 5.14 -5.86 7.13
C SER A 291 6.20 -4.93 6.54
N GLY A 292 6.92 -4.17 7.37
CA GLY A 292 8.08 -3.38 6.96
C GLY A 292 9.19 -4.23 6.34
N PHE A 293 9.51 -5.38 6.93
CA PHE A 293 10.44 -6.34 6.35
C PHE A 293 9.98 -6.85 4.98
N LEU A 294 8.71 -7.24 4.88
CA LEU A 294 8.16 -7.70 3.61
C LEU A 294 8.20 -6.63 2.53
N LYS A 295 8.09 -5.33 2.92
CA LYS A 295 8.25 -4.20 1.99
C LYS A 295 9.68 -4.07 1.44
N MET A 296 10.70 -4.47 2.19
CA MET A 296 12.08 -4.54 1.68
C MET A 296 12.26 -5.59 0.57
N MET A 297 11.40 -6.64 0.53
CA MET A 297 11.45 -7.64 -0.55
C MET A 297 10.78 -7.13 -1.84
N VAL A 298 9.91 -6.14 -1.77
CA VAL A 298 9.13 -5.66 -2.92
C VAL A 298 10.01 -5.11 -4.07
N PRO A 299 11.09 -4.35 -3.85
CA PRO A 299 12.00 -3.95 -4.93
C PRO A 299 12.52 -5.13 -5.74
N LEU A 300 12.87 -6.23 -5.07
CA LEU A 300 13.35 -7.44 -5.71
C LEU A 300 12.25 -8.17 -6.50
N LEU A 301 11.02 -8.11 -6.01
CA LEU A 301 9.88 -8.85 -6.55
C LEU A 301 9.09 -8.10 -7.62
N LEU A 302 9.10 -6.76 -7.59
CA LEU A 302 8.29 -5.92 -8.48
C LEU A 302 9.10 -4.93 -9.32
N VAL A 303 10.19 -4.36 -8.76
CA VAL A 303 10.96 -3.34 -9.49
C VAL A 303 11.97 -4.01 -10.43
N ILE A 304 12.71 -5.02 -9.96
CA ILE A 304 13.62 -5.81 -10.82
C ILE A 304 12.90 -6.45 -12.02
N PRO A 305 11.68 -7.03 -11.91
CA PRO A 305 10.93 -7.52 -13.06
C PRO A 305 10.78 -6.52 -14.21
N GLY A 306 10.60 -5.24 -13.93
CA GLY A 306 10.56 -4.21 -14.98
C GLY A 306 11.87 -4.05 -15.72
N VAL A 307 13.00 -4.15 -15.02
CA VAL A 307 14.34 -4.14 -15.65
C VAL A 307 14.55 -5.42 -16.50
N ILE A 308 14.10 -6.58 -16.01
CA ILE A 308 14.14 -7.83 -16.78
C ILE A 308 13.24 -7.72 -18.01
N ALA A 309 12.04 -7.15 -17.87
CA ALA A 309 11.12 -6.94 -18.98
C ALA A 309 11.70 -6.01 -20.05
N ALA A 310 12.42 -4.96 -19.67
CA ALA A 310 13.09 -4.05 -20.61
C ALA A 310 14.12 -4.78 -21.49
N ARG A 311 14.78 -5.81 -20.95
CA ARG A 311 15.72 -6.65 -21.69
C ARG A 311 15.03 -7.71 -22.56
N LEU A 312 13.94 -8.31 -22.05
CA LEU A 312 13.24 -9.43 -22.70
C LEU A 312 12.21 -8.95 -23.74
N VAL A 313 11.58 -7.80 -23.52
CA VAL A 313 10.48 -7.24 -24.33
C VAL A 313 10.70 -5.73 -24.54
N PRO A 314 11.67 -5.30 -25.34
CA PRO A 314 12.09 -3.90 -25.42
C PRO A 314 11.07 -2.96 -26.05
N SER A 315 10.02 -3.46 -26.72
CA SER A 315 9.09 -2.66 -27.53
C SER A 315 7.64 -2.80 -27.08
N LEU A 316 7.34 -2.44 -25.83
CA LEU A 316 5.95 -2.40 -25.34
C LEU A 316 5.27 -1.08 -25.70
N THR A 317 3.99 -1.13 -26.07
CA THR A 317 3.16 0.04 -26.38
C THR A 317 2.83 0.86 -25.13
N SER A 318 2.79 0.24 -23.96
CA SER A 318 2.63 0.89 -22.66
C SER A 318 3.59 0.28 -21.63
N LYS A 319 4.15 1.13 -20.77
CA LYS A 319 4.94 0.69 -19.61
C LYS A 319 4.14 -0.19 -18.65
N ASP A 320 2.81 0.00 -18.58
CA ASP A 320 1.92 -0.75 -17.70
C ASP A 320 1.80 -2.24 -18.12
N PHE A 321 2.23 -2.58 -19.32
CA PHE A 321 2.28 -3.97 -19.81
C PHE A 321 3.58 -4.71 -19.43
N ALA A 322 4.54 -4.05 -18.79
CA ALA A 322 5.85 -4.64 -18.51
C ALA A 322 5.76 -5.93 -17.67
N TYR A 323 5.11 -5.88 -16.52
CA TYR A 323 5.00 -7.04 -15.63
C TYR A 323 4.12 -8.16 -16.21
N PRO A 324 2.91 -7.89 -16.73
CA PRO A 324 2.07 -8.91 -17.35
C PRO A 324 2.77 -9.60 -18.54
N SER A 325 3.43 -8.84 -19.41
CA SER A 325 4.17 -9.40 -20.55
C SER A 325 5.36 -10.27 -20.12
N LEU A 326 6.06 -9.88 -19.03
CA LEU A 326 7.12 -10.70 -18.46
C LEU A 326 6.54 -12.03 -17.95
N VAL A 327 5.44 -12.00 -17.22
CA VAL A 327 4.73 -13.20 -16.72
C VAL A 327 4.37 -14.13 -17.89
N ALA A 328 3.71 -13.60 -18.91
CA ALA A 328 3.27 -14.38 -20.08
C ALA A 328 4.42 -15.02 -20.87
N ARG A 329 5.60 -14.35 -20.93
CA ARG A 329 6.75 -14.82 -21.71
C ARG A 329 7.74 -15.67 -20.94
N SER A 330 7.83 -15.51 -19.61
CA SER A 330 8.86 -16.16 -18.82
C SER A 330 8.36 -17.36 -18.01
N LEU A 331 7.14 -17.31 -17.48
CA LEU A 331 6.62 -18.40 -16.64
C LEU A 331 6.24 -19.62 -17.47
N PRO A 332 6.60 -20.83 -17.00
CA PRO A 332 6.05 -22.06 -17.53
C PRO A 332 4.52 -22.07 -17.39
N TRP A 333 3.80 -22.49 -18.44
CA TRP A 333 2.34 -22.48 -18.47
C TRP A 333 1.65 -23.14 -17.25
N PRO A 334 2.18 -24.20 -16.58
CA PRO A 334 1.56 -24.74 -15.39
C PRO A 334 1.59 -23.78 -14.18
N VAL A 335 2.54 -22.85 -14.16
CA VAL A 335 2.74 -21.89 -13.06
C VAL A 335 1.90 -20.63 -13.25
N VAL A 336 1.54 -20.30 -14.50
CA VAL A 336 0.77 -19.09 -14.82
C VAL A 336 -0.57 -19.08 -14.10
N GLY A 337 -1.30 -20.20 -14.06
CA GLY A 337 -2.59 -20.28 -13.37
C GLY A 337 -2.49 -20.06 -11.86
N LEU A 338 -1.45 -20.60 -11.21
CA LEU A 338 -1.16 -20.32 -9.80
C LEU A 338 -0.86 -18.84 -9.57
N PHE A 339 -0.03 -18.25 -10.43
CA PHE A 339 0.29 -16.82 -10.36
C PHE A 339 -0.96 -15.95 -10.54
N CYS A 340 -1.82 -16.27 -11.52
CA CYS A 340 -3.09 -15.58 -11.74
C CYS A 340 -4.04 -15.68 -10.54
N ALA A 341 -4.08 -16.83 -9.86
CA ALA A 341 -4.86 -16.97 -8.63
C ALA A 341 -4.32 -16.09 -7.50
N ALA A 342 -3.00 -16.01 -7.34
CA ALA A 342 -2.36 -15.12 -6.37
C ALA A 342 -2.60 -13.63 -6.70
N LEU A 343 -2.50 -13.26 -7.96
CA LEU A 343 -2.79 -11.92 -8.46
C LEU A 343 -4.26 -11.55 -8.20
N PHE A 344 -5.20 -12.44 -8.52
CA PHE A 344 -6.62 -12.27 -8.24
C PHE A 344 -6.86 -12.07 -6.74
N GLY A 345 -6.23 -12.90 -5.90
CA GLY A 345 -6.28 -12.75 -4.45
C GLY A 345 -5.79 -11.38 -3.97
N SER A 346 -4.75 -10.83 -4.59
CA SER A 346 -4.22 -9.49 -4.32
C SER A 346 -5.23 -8.39 -4.68
N ILE A 347 -5.86 -8.48 -5.85
CA ILE A 347 -6.89 -7.52 -6.29
C ILE A 347 -8.07 -7.55 -5.32
N ILE A 348 -8.59 -8.75 -5.03
CA ILE A 348 -9.72 -8.94 -4.10
C ILE A 348 -9.37 -8.41 -2.70
N SER A 349 -8.16 -8.67 -2.20
CA SER A 349 -7.69 -8.17 -0.91
C SER A 349 -7.72 -6.65 -0.82
N THR A 350 -7.12 -5.97 -1.79
CA THR A 350 -7.09 -4.51 -1.84
C THR A 350 -8.48 -3.92 -1.98
N TYR A 351 -9.29 -4.45 -2.88
CA TYR A 351 -10.69 -4.06 -3.06
C TYR A 351 -11.51 -4.22 -1.77
N ASN A 352 -11.43 -5.37 -1.12
CA ASN A 352 -12.11 -5.67 0.14
C ASN A 352 -11.67 -4.72 1.25
N SER A 353 -10.40 -4.38 1.27
CA SER A 353 -9.81 -3.47 2.25
C SER A 353 -10.38 -2.07 2.13
N PHE A 354 -10.49 -1.54 0.92
CA PHE A 354 -11.11 -0.25 0.67
C PHE A 354 -12.62 -0.26 0.97
N LEU A 355 -13.35 -1.31 0.56
CA LEU A 355 -14.79 -1.42 0.85
C LEU A 355 -15.06 -1.51 2.35
N ASN A 356 -14.28 -2.31 3.09
CA ASN A 356 -14.44 -2.45 4.52
C ASN A 356 -14.09 -1.14 5.24
N ALA A 357 -12.99 -0.47 4.85
CA ALA A 357 -12.62 0.83 5.41
C ALA A 357 -13.68 1.91 5.10
N ALA A 358 -14.19 1.99 3.87
CA ALA A 358 -15.24 2.91 3.49
C ALA A 358 -16.54 2.65 4.30
N SER A 359 -16.96 1.39 4.40
CA SER A 359 -18.13 1.01 5.18
C SER A 359 -17.96 1.32 6.67
N THR A 360 -16.77 1.08 7.23
CA THR A 360 -16.45 1.40 8.63
C THR A 360 -16.53 2.90 8.88
N VAL A 361 -15.83 3.71 8.09
CA VAL A 361 -15.81 5.17 8.22
C VAL A 361 -17.21 5.74 8.03
N PHE A 362 -17.96 5.27 7.03
CA PHE A 362 -19.32 5.74 6.82
C PHE A 362 -20.24 5.41 8.01
N MET A 363 -20.21 4.17 8.48
CA MET A 363 -21.11 3.74 9.58
C MET A 363 -20.74 4.37 10.92
N ILE A 364 -19.47 4.35 11.29
CA ILE A 364 -19.01 4.78 12.61
C ILE A 364 -18.90 6.31 12.71
N ASP A 365 -18.46 6.97 11.63
CA ASP A 365 -18.11 8.39 11.68
C ASP A 365 -19.18 9.31 11.09
N ILE A 366 -20.09 8.80 10.24
CA ILE A 366 -21.13 9.58 9.59
C ILE A 366 -22.52 9.08 9.98
N TYR A 367 -22.89 7.83 9.67
CA TYR A 367 -24.26 7.37 9.81
C TYR A 367 -24.71 7.33 11.27
N LYS A 368 -23.99 6.57 12.11
CA LYS A 368 -24.36 6.39 13.53
C LYS A 368 -24.41 7.72 14.29
N PRO A 369 -23.40 8.61 14.21
CA PRO A 369 -23.43 9.87 14.96
C PRO A 369 -24.44 10.90 14.45
N ILE A 370 -24.85 10.86 13.17
CA ILE A 370 -25.71 11.89 12.57
C ILE A 370 -27.18 11.44 12.52
N PHE A 371 -27.43 10.20 12.08
CA PHE A 371 -28.77 9.74 11.76
C PHE A 371 -29.38 8.85 12.85
N ASN A 372 -28.59 7.98 13.49
CA ASN A 372 -29.09 7.08 14.52
C ASN A 372 -28.03 6.71 15.57
N PRO A 373 -27.79 7.56 16.58
CA PRO A 373 -26.79 7.31 17.63
C PRO A 373 -27.04 6.03 18.43
N ASN A 374 -28.30 5.60 18.54
CA ASN A 374 -28.72 4.45 19.34
C ASN A 374 -28.84 3.15 18.52
N LEU A 375 -28.29 3.12 17.28
CA LEU A 375 -28.37 1.94 16.43
C LEU A 375 -27.69 0.74 17.12
N SER A 376 -28.40 -0.38 17.20
CA SER A 376 -27.87 -1.59 17.81
C SER A 376 -26.67 -2.15 17.03
N GLU A 377 -25.81 -2.93 17.69
CA GLU A 377 -24.63 -3.53 17.06
C GLU A 377 -25.00 -4.39 15.85
N GLU A 378 -26.02 -5.24 15.97
CA GLU A 378 -26.49 -6.10 14.88
C GLU A 378 -27.06 -5.30 13.69
N ALA A 379 -27.83 -4.26 13.97
CA ALA A 379 -28.36 -3.35 12.94
C ALA A 379 -27.22 -2.57 12.26
N THR A 380 -26.19 -2.18 13.01
CA THR A 380 -24.99 -1.52 12.48
C THR A 380 -24.29 -2.42 11.46
N VAL A 381 -24.07 -3.70 11.77
CA VAL A 381 -23.45 -4.65 10.85
C VAL A 381 -24.35 -4.93 9.63
N LYS A 382 -25.66 -5.12 9.83
CA LYS A 382 -26.60 -5.33 8.70
C LYS A 382 -26.60 -4.15 7.73
N LEU A 383 -26.60 -2.92 8.27
CA LEU A 383 -26.59 -1.71 7.45
C LEU A 383 -25.23 -1.51 6.78
N ALA A 384 -24.11 -1.78 7.46
CA ALA A 384 -22.78 -1.73 6.88
C ALA A 384 -22.66 -2.64 5.64
N LYS A 385 -23.24 -3.85 5.71
CA LYS A 385 -23.29 -4.78 4.57
C LYS A 385 -24.08 -4.20 3.39
N LYS A 386 -25.25 -3.61 3.64
CA LYS A 386 -26.04 -2.97 2.56
C LYS A 386 -25.31 -1.80 1.92
N ILE A 387 -24.64 -0.97 2.72
CA ILE A 387 -23.86 0.18 2.25
C ILE A 387 -22.64 -0.32 1.46
N GLY A 388 -21.97 -1.38 1.92
CA GLY A 388 -20.87 -2.02 1.20
C GLY A 388 -21.27 -2.45 -0.21
N TRP A 389 -22.47 -3.02 -0.40
CA TRP A 389 -23.00 -3.32 -1.73
C TRP A 389 -23.24 -2.07 -2.58
N GLY A 390 -23.77 -0.98 -1.99
CA GLY A 390 -23.94 0.30 -2.67
C GLY A 390 -22.60 0.89 -3.14
N PHE A 391 -21.58 0.85 -2.29
CA PHE A 391 -20.24 1.31 -2.63
C PHE A 391 -19.57 0.45 -3.72
N ALA A 392 -19.77 -0.85 -3.66
CA ALA A 392 -19.31 -1.77 -4.69
C ALA A 392 -19.93 -1.48 -6.05
N ALA A 393 -21.26 -1.32 -6.09
CA ALA A 393 -21.98 -0.99 -7.31
C ALA A 393 -21.52 0.35 -7.90
N PHE A 394 -21.38 1.39 -7.06
CA PHE A 394 -20.83 2.68 -7.48
C PHE A 394 -19.44 2.53 -8.11
N ALA A 395 -18.53 1.83 -7.44
CA ALA A 395 -17.17 1.68 -7.92
C ALA A 395 -17.10 0.87 -9.24
N ILE A 396 -17.89 -0.21 -9.39
CA ILE A 396 -17.96 -1.00 -10.63
C ILE A 396 -18.42 -0.12 -11.79
N ILE A 397 -19.46 0.69 -11.59
CA ILE A 397 -19.97 1.60 -12.62
C ILE A 397 -18.98 2.71 -12.96
N PHE A 398 -18.27 3.22 -11.95
CA PHE A 398 -17.33 4.34 -12.11
C PHE A 398 -15.99 3.93 -12.74
N THR A 399 -15.51 2.72 -12.48
CA THR A 399 -14.18 2.26 -12.90
C THR A 399 -13.92 2.35 -14.42
N PRO A 400 -14.84 1.98 -15.32
CA PRO A 400 -14.60 2.07 -16.76
C PRO A 400 -14.30 3.49 -17.27
N PHE A 401 -14.73 4.53 -16.54
CA PHE A 401 -14.42 5.91 -16.90
C PHE A 401 -12.94 6.29 -16.69
N LEU A 402 -12.15 5.46 -16.00
CA LEU A 402 -10.72 5.67 -15.85
C LEU A 402 -9.93 5.43 -17.14
N ASP A 403 -10.49 4.72 -18.12
CA ASP A 403 -9.87 4.45 -19.42
C ASP A 403 -9.54 5.73 -20.21
N VAL A 404 -10.26 6.82 -19.95
CA VAL A 404 -10.05 8.13 -20.61
C VAL A 404 -8.76 8.82 -20.12
N LEU A 405 -8.10 8.30 -19.05
CA LEU A 405 -6.94 8.94 -18.46
C LEU A 405 -5.66 8.51 -19.17
N SER A 406 -5.04 9.46 -19.89
CA SER A 406 -3.84 9.25 -20.72
C SER A 406 -2.53 9.05 -19.97
N THR A 407 -2.50 9.24 -18.65
CA THR A 407 -1.31 9.07 -17.82
C THR A 407 -1.31 7.67 -17.19
N GLY A 408 -0.13 7.04 -17.04
CA GLY A 408 -0.02 5.72 -16.41
C GLY A 408 -0.80 5.63 -15.10
N LEU A 409 -1.55 4.55 -14.94
CA LEU A 409 -2.51 4.32 -13.86
C LEU A 409 -1.93 4.53 -12.44
N TYR A 410 -0.69 4.08 -12.24
CA TYR A 410 0.01 4.20 -10.97
C TYR A 410 0.30 5.67 -10.62
N ASP A 411 0.84 6.42 -11.57
CA ASP A 411 1.19 7.83 -11.38
C ASP A 411 -0.07 8.68 -11.16
N PHE A 412 -1.17 8.35 -11.86
CA PHE A 412 -2.48 8.95 -11.63
C PHE A 412 -2.95 8.70 -10.19
N GLY A 413 -3.08 7.44 -9.78
CA GLY A 413 -3.55 7.08 -8.44
C GLY A 413 -2.71 7.76 -7.35
N ARG A 414 -1.38 7.69 -7.44
CA ARG A 414 -0.45 8.29 -6.46
C ARG A 414 -0.57 9.81 -6.40
N SER A 415 -0.71 10.48 -7.54
CA SER A 415 -0.83 11.93 -7.54
C SER A 415 -2.18 12.42 -7.00
N PHE A 416 -3.27 11.70 -7.27
CA PHE A 416 -4.60 12.08 -6.79
C PHE A 416 -4.82 11.78 -5.30
N THR A 417 -4.16 10.78 -4.72
CA THR A 417 -4.18 10.58 -3.27
C THR A 417 -3.64 11.78 -2.50
N GLY A 418 -2.85 12.65 -3.15
CA GLY A 418 -2.36 13.92 -2.61
C GLY A 418 -3.45 14.82 -2.04
N PHE A 419 -4.63 14.83 -2.63
CA PHE A 419 -5.74 15.68 -2.17
C PHE A 419 -6.16 15.42 -0.72
N TYR A 420 -5.99 14.20 -0.22
CA TYR A 420 -6.42 13.86 1.14
C TYR A 420 -5.29 13.37 2.06
N ASN A 421 -4.19 12.82 1.50
CA ASN A 421 -3.13 12.26 2.33
C ASN A 421 -2.36 13.35 3.11
N ILE A 422 -1.99 14.46 2.46
CA ILE A 422 -1.21 15.52 3.09
C ILE A 422 -1.99 16.27 4.17
N PRO A 423 -3.24 16.73 3.96
CA PRO A 423 -3.97 17.36 5.04
C PRO A 423 -4.20 16.41 6.23
N ILE A 424 -4.51 15.15 6.00
CA ILE A 424 -4.77 14.20 7.08
C ILE A 424 -3.51 13.95 7.91
N ILE A 425 -2.36 13.65 7.27
CA ILE A 425 -1.11 13.42 8.01
C ILE A 425 -0.66 14.68 8.76
N THR A 426 -0.82 15.87 8.17
CA THR A 426 -0.50 17.13 8.84
C THR A 426 -1.34 17.30 10.11
N MET A 427 -2.65 17.10 10.03
CA MET A 427 -3.53 17.18 11.20
C MET A 427 -3.19 16.13 12.25
N VAL A 428 -2.84 14.91 11.85
CA VAL A 428 -2.44 13.85 12.79
C VAL A 428 -1.15 14.22 13.52
N LEU A 429 -0.13 14.65 12.80
CA LEU A 429 1.15 15.05 13.40
C LEU A 429 0.98 16.24 14.36
N VAL A 430 0.26 17.28 13.94
CA VAL A 430 -0.04 18.41 14.82
C VAL A 430 -0.90 17.97 16.02
N GLY A 431 -1.92 17.13 15.78
CA GLY A 431 -2.77 16.59 16.83
C GLY A 431 -2.03 15.78 17.88
N MET A 432 -1.04 15.01 17.46
CA MET A 432 -0.20 14.20 18.35
C MET A 432 0.87 14.98 19.09
N PHE A 433 1.53 15.92 18.42
CA PHE A 433 2.74 16.55 18.97
C PHE A 433 2.52 17.97 19.48
N SER A 434 1.47 18.68 19.04
CA SER A 434 1.15 20.03 19.51
C SER A 434 0.03 20.01 20.56
N LYS A 435 0.23 20.73 21.66
CA LYS A 435 -0.83 20.93 22.68
C LYS A 435 -1.90 21.94 22.24
N LYS A 436 -1.57 22.85 21.33
CA LYS A 436 -2.39 24.04 20.99
C LYS A 436 -3.04 24.00 19.60
N GLY A 437 -2.86 22.92 18.82
CA GLY A 437 -3.42 22.84 17.46
C GLY A 437 -4.93 23.03 17.45
N SER A 438 -5.42 24.06 16.74
CA SER A 438 -6.82 24.47 16.77
C SER A 438 -7.66 23.82 15.69
N LYS A 439 -8.99 23.70 15.98
CA LYS A 439 -9.99 23.29 15.00
C LYS A 439 -10.00 24.20 13.76
N LEU A 440 -9.94 25.53 13.98
CA LEU A 440 -9.92 26.51 12.89
C LEU A 440 -8.69 26.28 11.99
N GLY A 441 -7.51 26.10 12.60
CA GLY A 441 -6.28 25.83 11.86
C GLY A 441 -6.34 24.56 11.03
N ALA A 442 -6.89 23.47 11.56
CA ALA A 442 -7.08 22.22 10.85
C ALA A 442 -7.97 22.39 9.60
N ILE A 443 -9.09 23.10 9.73
CA ILE A 443 -10.02 23.34 8.62
C ILE A 443 -9.40 24.26 7.57
N CYS A 444 -8.84 25.42 7.97
CA CYS A 444 -8.23 26.38 7.04
C CYS A 444 -7.05 25.76 6.27
N ALA A 445 -6.19 25.01 6.96
CA ALA A 445 -5.07 24.33 6.32
C ALA A 445 -5.54 23.28 5.30
N THR A 446 -6.59 22.51 5.62
CA THR A 446 -7.15 21.52 4.70
C THR A 446 -7.74 22.17 3.45
N ILE A 447 -8.54 23.23 3.62
CA ILE A 447 -9.12 23.97 2.50
C ILE A 447 -8.01 24.59 1.63
N PHE A 448 -7.01 25.21 2.26
CA PHE A 448 -5.85 25.75 1.55
C PHE A 448 -5.17 24.66 0.70
N HIS A 449 -4.87 23.50 1.30
CA HIS A 449 -4.18 22.43 0.58
C HIS A 449 -4.98 21.94 -0.61
N ILE A 450 -6.27 21.65 -0.43
CA ILE A 450 -7.14 21.16 -1.51
C ILE A 450 -7.20 22.20 -2.65
N ALA A 451 -7.39 23.48 -2.34
CA ALA A 451 -7.43 24.55 -3.33
C ALA A 451 -6.09 24.70 -4.05
N PHE A 452 -4.99 24.80 -3.30
CA PHE A 452 -3.64 24.95 -3.87
C PHE A 452 -3.25 23.76 -4.74
N TYR A 453 -3.53 22.53 -4.28
CA TYR A 453 -3.20 21.33 -5.04
C TYR A 453 -4.09 21.15 -6.28
N ALA A 454 -5.37 21.57 -6.19
CA ALA A 454 -6.24 21.64 -7.37
C ALA A 454 -5.74 22.66 -8.40
N CYS A 455 -5.32 23.85 -7.96
CA CYS A 455 -4.69 24.84 -8.85
C CYS A 455 -3.43 24.27 -9.50
N TYR A 456 -2.56 23.63 -8.72
CA TYR A 456 -1.34 22.99 -9.24
C TYR A 456 -1.66 21.93 -10.31
N LYS A 457 -2.69 21.09 -10.10
CA LYS A 457 -3.02 19.98 -11.02
C LYS A 457 -3.80 20.41 -12.25
N PHE A 458 -4.76 21.32 -12.10
CA PHE A 458 -5.76 21.58 -13.13
C PHE A 458 -5.72 22.99 -13.73
N ILE A 459 -5.12 23.96 -13.03
CA ILE A 459 -5.18 25.36 -13.45
C ILE A 459 -3.81 25.83 -13.96
N PHE A 460 -2.75 25.65 -13.16
CA PHE A 460 -1.42 26.16 -13.49
C PHE A 460 -0.85 25.60 -14.81
N PRO A 461 -1.08 24.33 -15.20
CA PRO A 461 -0.61 23.83 -16.50
C PRO A 461 -1.23 24.52 -17.71
N HIS A 462 -2.35 25.24 -17.53
CA HIS A 462 -3.07 25.94 -18.61
C HIS A 462 -2.87 27.46 -18.61
N ILE A 463 -2.08 28.00 -17.68
CA ILE A 463 -1.78 29.43 -17.57
C ILE A 463 -0.29 29.64 -17.87
N ASP A 464 0.01 30.40 -18.92
CA ASP A 464 1.38 30.68 -19.33
C ASP A 464 1.92 31.95 -18.64
N THR A 465 2.48 31.78 -17.44
CA THR A 465 3.23 32.79 -16.72
C THR A 465 4.53 32.22 -16.18
N PRO A 466 5.57 33.04 -15.91
CA PRO A 466 6.81 32.53 -15.31
C PRO A 466 6.59 31.76 -13.99
N PHE A 467 5.63 32.20 -13.19
CA PHE A 467 5.28 31.53 -11.92
C PHE A 467 4.61 30.16 -12.16
N THR A 468 3.56 30.10 -12.98
CA THR A 468 2.82 28.87 -13.23
C THR A 468 3.67 27.83 -13.94
N ASN A 469 4.51 28.24 -14.89
CA ASN A 469 5.45 27.36 -15.57
C ASN A 469 6.49 26.77 -14.60
N ALA A 470 7.03 27.60 -13.70
CA ALA A 470 7.96 27.13 -12.70
C ALA A 470 7.31 26.13 -11.74
N VAL A 471 6.09 26.42 -11.26
CA VAL A 471 5.39 25.55 -10.30
C VAL A 471 4.89 24.25 -10.95
N SER A 472 4.36 24.30 -12.18
CA SER A 472 3.90 23.11 -12.91
C SER A 472 5.04 22.14 -13.24
N GLY A 473 6.27 22.65 -13.40
CA GLY A 473 7.46 21.82 -13.60
C GLY A 473 8.00 21.14 -12.34
N ILE A 474 7.45 21.45 -11.16
CA ILE A 474 7.87 20.82 -9.90
C ILE A 474 7.18 19.45 -9.77
N ASN A 475 7.94 18.41 -9.44
CA ASN A 475 7.34 17.10 -9.13
C ASN A 475 6.35 17.21 -7.95
N TYR A 476 5.19 16.57 -8.07
CA TYR A 476 4.10 16.68 -7.09
C TYR A 476 4.51 16.29 -5.65
N MET A 477 5.54 15.44 -5.49
CA MET A 477 6.05 15.08 -4.17
C MET A 477 6.71 16.27 -3.46
N TYR A 478 7.37 17.17 -4.19
CA TYR A 478 7.86 18.43 -3.59
C TYR A 478 6.71 19.38 -3.26
N ILE A 479 5.66 19.39 -4.08
CA ILE A 479 4.44 20.16 -3.79
C ILE A 479 3.79 19.66 -2.48
N TYR A 480 3.81 18.35 -2.21
CA TYR A 480 3.38 17.80 -0.92
C TYR A 480 4.15 18.41 0.27
N ALA A 481 5.47 18.45 0.17
CA ALA A 481 6.32 19.01 1.22
C ALA A 481 6.13 20.51 1.40
N ILE A 482 6.06 21.27 0.30
CA ILE A 482 5.80 22.72 0.32
C ILE A 482 4.45 23.00 0.98
N SER A 483 3.41 22.29 0.54
CA SER A 483 2.07 22.43 1.09
C SER A 483 2.01 22.05 2.57
N PHE A 484 2.69 20.98 2.98
CA PHE A 484 2.80 20.58 4.37
C PHE A 484 3.38 21.70 5.25
N VAL A 485 4.47 22.34 4.82
CA VAL A 485 5.07 23.46 5.57
C VAL A 485 4.11 24.63 5.68
N ILE A 486 3.44 25.00 4.57
CA ILE A 486 2.47 26.10 4.59
C ILE A 486 1.29 25.75 5.51
N MET A 487 0.80 24.52 5.47
CA MET A 487 -0.27 24.06 6.38
C MET A 487 0.15 24.16 7.85
N LEU A 488 1.40 23.79 8.19
CA LEU A 488 1.91 23.97 9.56
C LEU A 488 1.89 25.44 10.00
N VAL A 489 2.29 26.36 9.10
CA VAL A 489 2.23 27.80 9.37
C VAL A 489 0.78 28.26 9.59
N ILE A 490 -0.15 27.85 8.72
CA ILE A 490 -1.58 28.18 8.86
C ILE A 490 -2.12 27.68 10.20
N ILE A 491 -1.85 26.42 10.55
CA ILE A 491 -2.31 25.84 11.82
C ILE A 491 -1.70 26.61 13.01
N PHE A 492 -0.43 26.94 12.93
CA PHE A 492 0.26 27.69 13.98
C PHE A 492 -0.34 29.08 14.17
N VAL A 493 -0.57 29.85 13.11
CA VAL A 493 -1.17 31.17 13.14
C VAL A 493 -2.61 31.09 13.69
N CYS A 494 -3.42 30.20 13.14
CA CYS A 494 -4.80 30.02 13.64
C CYS A 494 -4.86 29.54 15.09
N SER A 495 -3.84 28.80 15.57
CA SER A 495 -3.78 28.34 16.96
C SER A 495 -3.43 29.47 17.94
N LYS A 496 -2.86 30.59 17.47
CA LYS A 496 -2.70 31.80 18.28
C LYS A 496 -4.01 32.59 18.38
N ILE A 497 -4.80 32.58 17.30
CA ILE A 497 -6.09 33.32 17.23
C ILE A 497 -7.19 32.55 17.98
N ALA A 498 -7.31 31.25 17.75
CA ALA A 498 -8.34 30.38 18.31
C ALA A 498 -7.68 29.08 18.82
N PRO A 499 -6.99 29.10 19.97
CA PRO A 499 -6.34 27.93 20.53
C PRO A 499 -7.35 26.88 20.96
N ASN A 500 -6.98 25.59 20.82
CA ASN A 500 -7.81 24.53 21.39
C ASN A 500 -7.70 24.54 22.92
N THR A 501 -8.82 24.62 23.58
CA THR A 501 -8.91 24.63 25.05
C THR A 501 -8.88 23.23 25.67
N LYS A 502 -9.19 22.19 24.88
CA LYS A 502 -9.14 20.79 25.36
C LYS A 502 -7.70 20.27 25.34
N VAL A 503 -7.21 19.91 26.52
CA VAL A 503 -5.89 19.25 26.63
C VAL A 503 -6.05 17.81 26.17
N PHE A 504 -5.29 17.44 25.12
CA PHE A 504 -5.22 16.07 24.67
C PHE A 504 -4.18 15.32 25.53
N ASP A 505 -4.67 14.41 26.36
CA ASP A 505 -3.80 13.54 27.16
C ASP A 505 -3.53 12.23 26.40
N LYS A 506 -2.29 12.09 25.94
CA LYS A 506 -1.82 10.88 25.24
C LYS A 506 -1.73 9.66 26.16
N SER A 507 -1.56 9.86 27.47
CA SER A 507 -1.38 8.80 28.46
C SER A 507 -2.68 8.20 28.94
N ALA A 508 -3.79 8.95 28.81
CA ALA A 508 -5.11 8.50 29.25
C ALA A 508 -5.55 7.26 28.47
N SER A 509 -5.80 6.16 29.20
CA SER A 509 -6.37 4.94 28.64
C SER A 509 -7.90 5.03 28.59
N ARG A 510 -8.48 4.53 27.50
CA ARG A 510 -9.92 4.25 27.38
C ARG A 510 -10.17 2.77 27.10
N ASN A 511 -9.09 1.99 26.98
CA ASN A 511 -9.14 0.57 26.67
C ASN A 511 -8.58 -0.23 27.88
N ASP A 512 -9.31 -0.14 29.00
CA ASP A 512 -8.91 -0.80 30.23
C ASP A 512 -8.90 -2.32 30.05
N GLY A 513 -7.82 -2.96 30.53
CA GLY A 513 -7.60 -4.38 30.38
C GLY A 513 -6.91 -4.81 29.08
N TYR A 514 -6.64 -3.90 28.14
CA TYR A 514 -5.87 -4.23 26.95
C TYR A 514 -4.37 -4.33 27.27
N ASP A 515 -3.73 -5.46 26.87
CA ASP A 515 -2.31 -5.67 27.12
C ASP A 515 -1.44 -4.74 26.26
N MET A 516 -0.84 -3.77 26.94
CA MET A 516 0.06 -2.76 26.36
C MET A 516 1.53 -3.14 26.44
N THR A 517 1.84 -4.42 26.75
CA THR A 517 3.23 -4.92 26.79
C THR A 517 3.86 -4.84 25.41
N ALA A 518 4.96 -4.11 25.30
CA ALA A 518 5.65 -3.91 24.02
C ALA A 518 6.43 -5.17 23.59
N TRP A 519 6.56 -5.37 22.27
CA TRP A 519 7.39 -6.45 21.73
C TRP A 519 8.87 -6.23 22.09
N LYS A 520 9.47 -7.18 22.82
CA LYS A 520 10.83 -7.08 23.35
C LYS A 520 11.93 -6.91 22.29
N HIS A 521 11.71 -7.43 21.07
CA HIS A 521 12.68 -7.38 19.97
C HIS A 521 12.48 -6.19 19.01
N LYS A 522 11.50 -5.33 19.25
CA LYS A 522 11.15 -4.23 18.33
C LYS A 522 12.32 -3.33 17.96
N ASN A 523 13.19 -2.98 18.94
CA ASN A 523 14.32 -2.06 18.72
C ASN A 523 15.38 -2.71 17.82
N ALA A 524 15.76 -3.95 18.10
CA ALA A 524 16.77 -4.66 17.30
C ALA A 524 16.26 -4.90 15.87
N PHE A 525 14.98 -5.24 15.74
CA PHE A 525 14.37 -5.46 14.43
C PHE A 525 14.25 -4.15 13.63
N ALA A 526 13.89 -3.04 14.27
CA ALA A 526 13.83 -1.73 13.61
C ALA A 526 15.22 -1.26 13.14
N ILE A 527 16.27 -1.43 13.99
CA ILE A 527 17.65 -1.11 13.59
C ILE A 527 18.03 -1.95 12.35
N TRP A 528 17.79 -3.25 12.42
CA TRP A 528 18.09 -4.14 11.30
C TRP A 528 17.35 -3.75 10.01
N LEU A 529 16.07 -3.35 10.10
CA LEU A 529 15.32 -2.86 8.94
C LEU A 529 15.96 -1.62 8.31
N VAL A 530 16.42 -0.66 9.14
CA VAL A 530 17.11 0.54 8.62
C VAL A 530 18.45 0.17 7.97
N SER A 531 19.23 -0.72 8.59
CA SER A 531 20.50 -1.21 8.02
C SER A 531 20.29 -1.94 6.70
N PHE A 532 19.23 -2.76 6.60
CA PHE A 532 18.88 -3.45 5.36
C PHE A 532 18.48 -2.44 4.27
N LEU A 533 17.70 -1.43 4.61
CA LEU A 533 17.34 -0.34 3.69
C LEU A 533 18.58 0.37 3.13
N VAL A 534 19.52 0.74 3.99
CA VAL A 534 20.79 1.38 3.57
C VAL A 534 21.59 0.44 2.68
N TYR A 535 21.65 -0.84 3.03
CA TYR A 535 22.33 -1.87 2.24
C TYR A 535 21.71 -2.01 0.84
N GLU A 536 20.38 -2.08 0.71
CA GLU A 536 19.71 -2.16 -0.60
C GLU A 536 20.00 -0.94 -1.48
N TYR A 537 19.91 0.28 -0.89
CA TYR A 537 20.25 1.49 -1.63
C TYR A 537 21.72 1.54 -2.06
N PHE A 538 22.62 1.01 -1.24
CA PHE A 538 24.00 0.87 -1.65
C PHE A 538 24.15 -0.08 -2.85
N ILE A 539 23.54 -1.26 -2.78
CA ILE A 539 23.61 -2.26 -3.86
C ILE A 539 23.04 -1.70 -5.16
N PHE A 540 21.87 -1.08 -5.13
CA PHE A 540 21.19 -0.52 -6.29
C PHE A 540 21.54 0.97 -6.54
N SER A 541 22.80 1.32 -6.37
CA SER A 541 23.32 2.66 -6.65
C SER A 541 24.54 2.62 -7.56
N PRO A 542 24.99 3.76 -8.07
CA PRO A 542 26.28 3.85 -8.79
C PRO A 542 27.48 3.44 -7.93
N ALA A 543 27.36 3.43 -6.60
CA ALA A 543 28.39 2.90 -5.71
C ALA A 543 28.40 1.36 -5.65
N GLY A 544 27.29 0.70 -6.01
CA GLY A 544 27.12 -0.75 -6.07
C GLY A 544 27.15 -1.30 -7.50
N ILE A 545 26.00 -1.88 -7.93
CA ILE A 545 25.89 -2.58 -9.23
C ILE A 545 25.36 -1.70 -10.37
N ALA A 546 24.82 -0.53 -10.08
CA ALA A 546 24.21 0.35 -11.09
C ALA A 546 25.25 1.21 -11.84
N THR A 547 26.37 0.63 -12.23
CA THR A 547 27.46 1.28 -12.96
C THR A 547 28.19 0.28 -13.85
N GLU A 548 28.83 0.76 -14.90
CA GLU A 548 29.71 -0.07 -15.75
C GLU A 548 30.96 -0.51 -14.97
N ASN A 549 31.59 0.41 -14.25
CA ASN A 549 32.80 0.19 -13.47
C ASN A 549 32.53 -0.28 -12.04
N LYS A 550 32.05 -1.52 -11.89
CA LYS A 550 31.69 -2.10 -10.59
C LYS A 550 32.92 -2.40 -9.73
N ASN A 551 32.95 -1.84 -8.53
CA ASN A 551 33.98 -2.19 -7.56
C ASN A 551 33.52 -3.38 -6.70
N VAL A 552 33.86 -4.60 -7.16
CA VAL A 552 33.45 -5.86 -6.51
C VAL A 552 33.96 -5.94 -5.06
N VAL A 553 35.16 -5.43 -4.78
CA VAL A 553 35.74 -5.44 -3.43
C VAL A 553 34.91 -4.56 -2.48
N ARG A 554 34.52 -3.36 -2.92
CA ARG A 554 33.64 -2.48 -2.13
C ARG A 554 32.29 -3.12 -1.87
N ILE A 555 31.68 -3.75 -2.86
CA ILE A 555 30.41 -4.47 -2.72
C ILE A 555 30.55 -5.61 -1.70
N ALA A 556 31.61 -6.40 -1.80
CA ALA A 556 31.87 -7.49 -0.87
C ALA A 556 32.09 -7.02 0.56
N ILE A 557 32.83 -5.91 0.77
CA ILE A 557 33.06 -5.32 2.10
C ILE A 557 31.73 -4.86 2.72
N VAL A 558 30.91 -4.10 2.00
CA VAL A 558 29.63 -3.60 2.52
C VAL A 558 28.67 -4.75 2.80
N THR A 559 28.64 -5.77 1.94
CA THR A 559 27.85 -6.99 2.19
C THR A 559 28.33 -7.72 3.46
N ALA A 560 29.64 -7.85 3.64
CA ALA A 560 30.20 -8.48 4.84
C ALA A 560 29.85 -7.68 6.12
N ILE A 561 29.91 -6.35 6.08
CA ILE A 561 29.51 -5.49 7.21
C ILE A 561 28.04 -5.73 7.56
N PHE A 562 27.14 -5.73 6.58
CA PHE A 562 25.71 -5.97 6.80
C PHE A 562 25.43 -7.37 7.39
N VAL A 563 26.12 -8.41 6.87
CA VAL A 563 26.00 -9.78 7.39
C VAL A 563 26.49 -9.87 8.84
N ILE A 564 27.65 -9.26 9.15
CA ILE A 564 28.21 -9.24 10.50
C ILE A 564 27.24 -8.51 11.46
N GLU A 565 26.72 -7.35 11.09
CA GLU A 565 25.73 -6.62 11.88
C GLU A 565 24.51 -7.49 12.16
N THR A 566 23.97 -8.15 11.13
CA THR A 566 22.84 -9.07 11.25
C THR A 566 23.11 -10.16 12.27
N ILE A 567 24.28 -10.82 12.20
CA ILE A 567 24.69 -11.87 13.14
C ILE A 567 24.81 -11.30 14.57
N VAL A 568 25.44 -10.15 14.73
CA VAL A 568 25.61 -9.49 16.04
C VAL A 568 24.25 -9.17 16.68
N LEU A 569 23.30 -8.65 15.92
CA LEU A 569 21.94 -8.37 16.40
C LEU A 569 21.22 -9.65 16.82
N ILE A 570 21.30 -10.72 16.03
CA ILE A 570 20.71 -12.03 16.36
C ILE A 570 21.31 -12.57 17.66
N VAL A 571 22.63 -12.62 17.77
CA VAL A 571 23.33 -13.12 18.97
C VAL A 571 22.97 -12.31 20.21
N LYS A 572 22.92 -10.97 20.09
CA LYS A 572 22.52 -10.09 21.19
C LYS A 572 21.10 -10.37 21.67
N GLU A 573 20.18 -10.61 20.77
CA GLU A 573 18.78 -10.93 21.11
C GLU A 573 18.64 -12.35 21.69
N MET A 574 19.40 -13.33 21.21
CA MET A 574 19.46 -14.66 21.80
C MET A 574 20.00 -14.67 23.24
N ASN A 575 21.05 -13.87 23.49
CA ASN A 575 21.65 -13.75 24.84
C ASN A 575 20.72 -13.07 25.85
N LYS A 576 19.87 -12.13 25.39
CA LYS A 576 18.81 -11.57 26.25
C LYS A 576 17.79 -12.62 26.65
N ARG A 577 17.46 -13.59 25.78
CA ARG A 577 16.55 -14.71 26.12
C ARG A 577 17.12 -15.57 27.26
N LYS A 578 18.42 -15.89 27.21
CA LYS A 578 19.08 -16.71 28.25
C LYS A 578 19.18 -16.03 29.62
N LYS A 579 19.15 -14.68 29.67
CA LYS A 579 19.18 -13.93 30.95
C LYS A 579 17.79 -13.75 31.58
N THR A 580 16.72 -13.96 30.82
CA THR A 580 15.32 -13.80 31.29
C THR A 580 14.58 -15.13 31.46
N ALA A 581 15.17 -16.25 31.08
CA ALA A 581 14.77 -17.62 31.41
C ALA A 581 15.58 -18.11 32.61
#